data_9bba18b976f2bcbafcfcc39256a8b22c
#
_entry.id   9bba18b976f2bcbafcfcc39256a8b22c
#
_cell.length_a   1.000
_cell.length_b   1.000
_cell.length_c   1.000
_cell.angle_alpha   90.00
_cell.angle_beta   90.00
_cell.angle_gamma   90.00
#
_symmetry.space_group_name_H-M   'P 1'
#
loop_
_entity.id
_entity.type
_entity.pdbx_description
1 polymer ?
#
loop_
_entity_poly.entity_id
_entity_poly.type
_entity_poly.pdbx_seq_one_letter_code
_entity_poly.pdbx_strand_id
1 'polypeptide(L)'
;MDIKKIVNFIFLLVFSCIIKAQMTIPPFPKWEKGYLDIHHINTGRGNCAFLIFPDGTTMMIDAGDFDGKEYAAKYAPMHAAPIFPDSSYTPGSSIINYVTNLLGKDVVIDYFLLTHFHSDHYGDVQKATGTSKNGYRITGLTEVGDVIPIKMYVDRDYPDYQFPVDLRSKNDGVDLPTFLNLLEFLNYQEKHNGLKVEKFDIGSNTQFVLKKEPKSYPGFEVRNIKSNNRLWTGEGKKTTILFTKEELMAKNGKYSENQMSTAIVVKYGAFKYYAGGDNSGLVDQDHAEWYDIETPMAPIIGKVSAVSLNHHSNRDATNRNFLEVLDPKVVVAQSWSTDHPGAEVGQRLLSKNIGTQPRDVFMTYYDDETGVAIGPWFARSLKAKQGHIVIRVYPDGEYEVYVLDARKTDLVI
;
A
#
# COMPACT_ATOMS: atom_id res chain seq x y z
N MET A 1 74.63 55.10 6.11
CA MET A 1 74.73 53.77 6.77
C MET A 1 73.31 53.25 6.97
N ASP A 2 72.93 52.35 6.05
CA ASP A 2 71.50 51.89 5.94
C ASP A 2 71.12 50.84 6.97
N ILE A 3 70.04 51.06 7.61
CA ILE A 3 69.42 50.06 8.45
C ILE A 3 68.23 49.45 7.66
N LYS A 4 68.48 48.27 7.10
CA LYS A 4 67.42 47.48 6.45
C LYS A 4 66.35 47.02 7.49
N LYS A 5 65.19 47.53 7.30
CA LYS A 5 63.96 46.99 8.02
C LYS A 5 63.61 45.64 7.39
N ILE A 6 63.79 44.60 8.18
CA ILE A 6 63.24 43.26 7.87
C ILE A 6 61.75 43.27 8.31
N VAL A 7 60.87 43.27 7.32
CA VAL A 7 59.46 43.06 7.56
C VAL A 7 59.19 41.54 7.56
N ASN A 8 59.01 40.98 8.74
CA ASN A 8 58.58 39.62 8.88
C ASN A 8 57.07 39.51 8.48
N PHE A 9 56.82 38.97 7.29
CA PHE A 9 55.51 38.58 6.88
C PHE A 9 55.20 37.25 7.56
N ILE A 10 54.41 37.28 8.68
CA ILE A 10 53.83 36.08 9.27
C ILE A 10 52.62 35.70 8.43
N PHE A 11 52.80 34.68 7.59
CA PHE A 11 51.70 34.03 6.89
C PHE A 11 50.90 33.24 7.96
N LEU A 12 49.82 33.81 8.45
CA LEU A 12 48.82 33.06 9.22
C LEU A 12 48.08 32.14 8.22
N LEU A 13 48.53 30.91 8.13
CA LEU A 13 47.74 29.81 7.53
C LEU A 13 46.54 29.53 8.44
N VAL A 14 45.44 30.24 8.19
CA VAL A 14 44.16 29.85 8.72
C VAL A 14 43.74 28.55 8.01
N PHE A 15 44.07 27.42 8.61
CA PHE A 15 43.44 26.16 8.27
C PHE A 15 41.98 26.30 8.65
N SER A 16 41.12 26.70 7.70
CA SER A 16 39.67 26.54 7.80
C SER A 16 39.42 25.05 7.77
N CYS A 17 39.37 24.41 8.94
CA CYS A 17 38.68 23.13 9.13
C CYS A 17 37.24 23.38 8.76
N ILE A 18 36.87 23.15 7.52
CA ILE A 18 35.48 22.93 7.12
C ILE A 18 35.10 21.61 7.80
N ILE A 19 34.65 21.70 9.03
CA ILE A 19 33.87 20.63 9.64
C ILE A 19 32.63 20.55 8.73
N LYS A 20 32.65 19.65 7.74
CA LYS A 20 31.41 19.17 7.17
C LYS A 20 30.67 18.54 8.33
N ALA A 21 29.80 19.32 8.97
CA ALA A 21 28.79 18.77 9.84
C ALA A 21 28.04 17.76 8.92
N GLN A 22 28.34 16.51 9.11
CA GLN A 22 27.56 15.43 8.50
C GLN A 22 26.19 15.64 9.13
N MET A 23 25.27 16.25 8.39
CA MET A 23 23.88 16.33 8.83
C MET A 23 23.45 14.88 9.00
N THR A 24 23.43 14.42 10.23
CA THR A 24 22.86 13.13 10.57
C THR A 24 21.38 13.26 10.29
N ILE A 25 20.92 12.55 9.25
CA ILE A 25 19.49 12.44 8.98
C ILE A 25 18.87 11.79 10.19
N PRO A 26 17.86 12.40 10.84
CA PRO A 26 17.30 11.84 12.05
C PRO A 26 16.61 10.51 11.75
N PRO A 27 16.70 9.53 12.65
CA PRO A 27 15.94 8.30 12.54
C PRO A 27 14.44 8.62 12.66
N PHE A 28 13.59 7.78 12.08
CA PHE A 28 12.16 7.89 12.26
C PHE A 28 11.80 7.76 13.76
N PRO A 29 10.99 8.67 14.32
CA PRO A 29 10.63 8.62 15.72
C PRO A 29 9.88 7.33 16.06
N LYS A 30 10.22 6.71 17.19
CA LYS A 30 9.54 5.48 17.63
C LYS A 30 8.04 5.70 17.76
N TRP A 31 7.28 4.65 17.47
CA TRP A 31 5.85 4.63 17.74
C TRP A 31 5.62 4.69 19.25
N GLU A 32 4.63 5.45 19.65
CA GLU A 32 4.19 5.58 21.04
C GLU A 32 2.70 5.25 21.15
N LYS A 33 2.32 4.77 22.33
CA LYS A 33 0.93 4.45 22.63
C LYS A 33 0.01 5.66 22.42
N GLY A 34 -1.08 5.47 21.71
CA GLY A 34 -1.97 6.53 21.29
C GLY A 34 -1.74 7.01 19.87
N TYR A 35 -0.63 6.67 19.22
CA TYR A 35 -0.40 7.01 17.82
C TYR A 35 -1.00 5.94 16.90
N LEU A 36 -1.64 6.39 15.82
CA LEU A 36 -1.95 5.53 14.67
C LEU A 36 -0.87 5.79 13.62
N ASP A 37 -0.06 4.78 13.32
CA ASP A 37 0.88 4.84 12.20
C ASP A 37 0.37 4.04 11.02
N ILE A 38 0.50 4.61 9.82
CA ILE A 38 0.14 3.96 8.55
C ILE A 38 1.37 4.02 7.65
N HIS A 39 2.06 2.89 7.50
CA HIS A 39 3.27 2.74 6.72
C HIS A 39 2.94 2.15 5.36
N HIS A 40 3.25 2.86 4.26
CA HIS A 40 3.22 2.33 2.90
C HIS A 40 4.66 1.91 2.57
N ILE A 41 4.90 0.61 2.53
CA ILE A 41 6.24 0.04 2.41
C ILE A 41 6.61 -0.13 0.94
N ASN A 42 7.64 0.57 0.49
CA ASN A 42 8.17 0.43 -0.86
C ASN A 42 9.11 -0.78 -0.95
N THR A 43 8.69 -1.84 -1.59
CA THR A 43 9.51 -3.01 -1.92
C THR A 43 9.98 -3.01 -3.37
N GLY A 44 9.40 -2.14 -4.21
CA GLY A 44 9.56 -2.13 -5.66
C GLY A 44 8.73 -3.20 -6.40
N ARG A 45 7.89 -3.97 -5.69
CA ARG A 45 7.10 -5.09 -6.24
C ARG A 45 5.71 -5.19 -5.63
N GLY A 46 4.85 -4.23 -5.94
CA GLY A 46 3.46 -4.29 -5.51
C GLY A 46 3.17 -3.60 -4.18
N ASN A 47 2.01 -3.88 -3.64
CA ASN A 47 1.48 -3.23 -2.46
C ASN A 47 1.93 -3.90 -1.16
N CYS A 48 2.23 -3.05 -0.18
CA CYS A 48 2.27 -3.42 1.22
C CYS A 48 2.00 -2.20 2.09
N ALA A 49 0.97 -2.26 2.92
CA ALA A 49 0.78 -1.28 3.98
C ALA A 49 0.80 -1.97 5.35
N PHE A 50 1.47 -1.35 6.32
CA PHE A 50 1.53 -1.83 7.70
C PHE A 50 1.03 -0.76 8.65
N LEU A 51 0.00 -1.08 9.43
CA LEU A 51 -0.64 -0.17 10.35
C LEU A 51 -0.34 -0.59 11.80
N ILE A 52 -0.07 0.40 12.64
CA ILE A 52 0.02 0.23 14.09
C ILE A 52 -1.10 1.06 14.70
N PHE A 53 -2.09 0.38 15.25
CA PHE A 53 -3.25 1.00 15.88
C PHE A 53 -2.88 1.66 17.21
N PRO A 54 -3.71 2.57 17.75
CA PRO A 54 -3.36 3.36 18.92
C PRO A 54 -3.01 2.55 20.19
N ASP A 55 -3.45 1.30 20.29
CA ASP A 55 -3.10 0.41 21.40
C ASP A 55 -1.91 -0.51 21.10
N GLY A 56 -1.30 -0.38 19.91
CA GLY A 56 -0.22 -1.23 19.42
C GLY A 56 -0.69 -2.53 18.76
N THR A 57 -1.99 -2.72 18.49
CA THR A 57 -2.49 -3.76 17.58
C THR A 57 -1.97 -3.50 16.19
N THR A 58 -1.58 -4.54 15.47
CA THR A 58 -0.95 -4.42 14.15
C THR A 58 -1.84 -4.97 13.05
N MET A 59 -1.80 -4.32 11.89
CA MET A 59 -2.48 -4.78 10.68
C MET A 59 -1.58 -4.65 9.47
N MET A 60 -1.52 -5.67 8.63
CA MET A 60 -0.88 -5.62 7.32
C MET A 60 -1.94 -5.72 6.24
N ILE A 61 -1.80 -4.92 5.20
CA ILE A 61 -2.65 -4.95 4.00
C ILE A 61 -1.73 -5.24 2.84
N ASP A 62 -1.91 -6.41 2.23
CA ASP A 62 -1.11 -6.95 1.14
C ASP A 62 0.38 -7.15 1.48
N ALA A 63 1.04 -8.00 0.70
CA ALA A 63 2.49 -8.21 0.70
C ALA A 63 2.87 -8.79 -0.68
N GLY A 64 2.95 -7.91 -1.67
CA GLY A 64 3.13 -8.27 -3.07
C GLY A 64 4.54 -8.72 -3.40
N ASP A 65 4.62 -9.58 -4.42
CA ASP A 65 5.86 -9.97 -5.08
C ASP A 65 5.55 -10.51 -6.49
N PHE A 66 6.35 -10.14 -7.49
CA PHE A 66 6.20 -10.64 -8.86
C PHE A 66 7.50 -10.56 -9.66
N ASP A 67 7.57 -11.23 -10.82
CA ASP A 67 8.72 -11.14 -11.71
C ASP A 67 8.75 -9.83 -12.50
N GLY A 68 9.59 -8.88 -12.05
CA GLY A 68 9.78 -7.63 -12.79
C GLY A 68 10.38 -7.80 -14.19
N LYS A 69 11.11 -8.89 -14.47
CA LYS A 69 11.64 -9.17 -15.83
C LYS A 69 10.54 -9.72 -16.73
N GLU A 70 9.73 -10.62 -16.20
CA GLU A 70 8.56 -11.14 -16.93
C GLU A 70 7.57 -10.00 -17.19
N TYR A 71 7.31 -9.15 -16.20
CA TYR A 71 6.51 -7.96 -16.35
C TYR A 71 7.01 -7.08 -17.51
N ALA A 72 8.31 -6.73 -17.52
CA ALA A 72 8.90 -5.92 -18.57
C ALA A 72 8.85 -6.60 -19.95
N ALA A 73 9.00 -7.91 -20.03
CA ALA A 73 8.88 -8.65 -21.27
C ALA A 73 7.44 -8.68 -21.81
N LYS A 74 6.46 -8.80 -20.92
CA LYS A 74 5.04 -8.88 -21.26
C LYS A 74 4.43 -7.53 -21.64
N TYR A 75 4.85 -6.46 -20.95
CA TYR A 75 4.25 -5.14 -21.04
C TYR A 75 5.17 -4.07 -21.60
N ALA A 76 6.21 -4.46 -22.37
CA ALA A 76 7.14 -3.49 -22.95
C ALA A 76 6.42 -2.33 -23.67
N PRO A 77 6.86 -1.08 -23.52
CA PRO A 77 8.13 -0.64 -22.89
C PRO A 77 8.08 -0.44 -21.36
N MET A 78 6.97 -0.81 -20.70
CA MET A 78 6.85 -0.67 -19.23
C MET A 78 7.79 -1.62 -18.50
N HIS A 79 8.30 -1.16 -17.36
CA HIS A 79 9.11 -1.96 -16.46
C HIS A 79 8.80 -1.64 -15.00
N ALA A 80 9.17 -2.57 -14.11
CA ALA A 80 8.98 -2.41 -12.68
C ALA A 80 10.16 -1.67 -12.04
N ALA A 81 9.91 -1.03 -10.91
CA ALA A 81 10.90 -0.44 -10.03
C ALA A 81 12.02 -1.44 -9.66
N PRO A 82 13.21 -1.01 -9.27
CA PRO A 82 14.17 -1.90 -8.62
C PRO A 82 13.62 -2.42 -7.28
N ILE A 83 14.13 -3.56 -6.83
CA ILE A 83 13.82 -4.06 -5.48
C ILE A 83 14.51 -3.15 -4.45
N PHE A 84 13.82 -2.84 -3.37
CA PHE A 84 14.33 -2.07 -2.24
C PHE A 84 14.52 -2.97 -1.00
N PRO A 85 15.57 -2.72 -0.16
CA PRO A 85 16.57 -1.63 -0.33
C PRO A 85 17.54 -1.86 -1.48
N ASP A 86 17.78 -3.09 -1.91
CA ASP A 86 18.65 -3.49 -3.03
C ASP A 86 18.31 -4.91 -3.52
N SER A 87 19.01 -5.36 -4.56
CA SER A 87 18.75 -6.64 -5.23
C SER A 87 19.12 -7.90 -4.42
N SER A 88 19.71 -7.77 -3.24
CA SER A 88 19.96 -8.91 -2.32
C SER A 88 18.73 -9.30 -1.51
N TYR A 89 17.71 -8.43 -1.52
CA TYR A 89 16.43 -8.67 -0.87
C TYR A 89 15.40 -9.25 -1.83
N THR A 90 14.41 -9.93 -1.24
CA THR A 90 13.11 -10.17 -1.86
C THR A 90 12.11 -9.15 -1.31
N PRO A 91 10.98 -8.91 -1.97
CA PRO A 91 9.92 -8.08 -1.39
C PRO A 91 9.49 -8.53 0.01
N GLY A 92 9.30 -9.84 0.22
CA GLY A 92 8.95 -10.38 1.54
C GLY A 92 10.03 -10.13 2.59
N SER A 93 11.32 -10.37 2.27
CA SER A 93 12.41 -10.09 3.21
C SER A 93 12.59 -8.60 3.50
N SER A 94 12.29 -7.72 2.53
CA SER A 94 12.26 -6.27 2.74
C SER A 94 11.17 -5.87 3.74
N ILE A 95 9.97 -6.43 3.63
CA ILE A 95 8.86 -6.22 4.57
C ILE A 95 9.24 -6.71 5.95
N ILE A 96 9.78 -7.94 6.07
CA ILE A 96 10.23 -8.53 7.33
C ILE A 96 11.26 -7.62 8.00
N ASN A 97 12.29 -7.19 7.25
CA ASN A 97 13.32 -6.30 7.76
C ASN A 97 12.74 -4.97 8.25
N TYR A 98 11.87 -4.34 7.45
CA TYR A 98 11.20 -3.09 7.82
C TYR A 98 10.42 -3.21 9.13
N VAL A 99 9.53 -4.21 9.20
CA VAL A 99 8.63 -4.38 10.36
C VAL A 99 9.41 -4.77 11.62
N THR A 100 10.44 -5.62 11.49
CA THR A 100 11.28 -6.01 12.64
C THR A 100 12.18 -4.88 13.13
N ASN A 101 12.65 -4.00 12.24
CA ASN A 101 13.38 -2.79 12.65
C ASN A 101 12.46 -1.78 13.32
N LEU A 102 11.18 -1.73 12.94
CA LEU A 102 10.19 -0.84 13.51
C LEU A 102 9.73 -1.27 14.91
N LEU A 103 9.42 -2.55 15.12
CA LEU A 103 8.77 -3.07 16.33
C LEU A 103 9.58 -4.15 17.08
N GLY A 104 10.72 -4.55 16.56
CA GLY A 104 11.53 -5.63 17.14
C GLY A 104 11.21 -7.02 16.56
N LYS A 105 12.06 -7.99 16.89
CA LYS A 105 12.01 -9.36 16.31
C LYS A 105 10.80 -10.19 16.76
N ASP A 106 10.20 -9.83 17.89
CA ASP A 106 9.05 -10.53 18.46
C ASP A 106 7.72 -9.95 17.97
N VAL A 107 7.75 -9.16 16.89
CA VAL A 107 6.55 -8.58 16.30
C VAL A 107 5.60 -9.67 15.81
N VAL A 108 4.30 -9.40 15.97
CA VAL A 108 3.20 -10.24 15.50
C VAL A 108 2.31 -9.38 14.61
N ILE A 109 1.80 -9.93 13.54
CA ILE A 109 0.75 -9.33 12.71
C ILE A 109 -0.58 -9.81 13.26
N ASP A 110 -1.33 -8.93 13.97
CA ASP A 110 -2.62 -9.27 14.55
C ASP A 110 -3.67 -9.51 13.47
N TYR A 111 -3.61 -8.75 12.37
CA TYR A 111 -4.49 -8.85 11.22
C TYR A 111 -3.70 -8.78 9.92
N PHE A 112 -3.97 -9.68 9.00
CA PHE A 112 -3.55 -9.58 7.60
C PHE A 112 -4.80 -9.50 6.72
N LEU A 113 -4.93 -8.43 5.94
CA LEU A 113 -5.97 -8.26 4.92
C LEU A 113 -5.34 -8.42 3.55
N LEU A 114 -5.76 -9.43 2.80
CA LEU A 114 -5.49 -9.52 1.38
C LEU A 114 -6.63 -8.85 0.60
N THR A 115 -6.28 -7.84 -0.19
CA THR A 115 -7.29 -7.07 -0.92
C THR A 115 -7.89 -7.87 -2.07
N HIS A 116 -7.07 -8.55 -2.87
CA HIS A 116 -7.46 -9.41 -3.98
C HIS A 116 -6.30 -10.33 -4.41
N PHE A 117 -6.54 -11.23 -5.37
CA PHE A 117 -5.61 -12.32 -5.70
C PHE A 117 -4.72 -12.02 -6.93
N HIS A 118 -4.09 -10.84 -7.01
CA HIS A 118 -3.01 -10.57 -7.95
C HIS A 118 -1.63 -10.67 -7.28
N SER A 119 -0.63 -11.12 -8.02
CA SER A 119 0.73 -11.39 -7.51
C SER A 119 1.34 -10.20 -6.78
N ASP A 120 1.16 -9.00 -7.29
CA ASP A 120 1.65 -7.77 -6.69
C ASP A 120 0.91 -7.35 -5.40
N HIS A 121 0.02 -8.24 -4.89
CA HIS A 121 -0.65 -8.10 -3.59
C HIS A 121 -0.36 -9.26 -2.63
N TYR A 122 0.07 -10.44 -3.11
CA TYR A 122 0.34 -11.57 -2.19
C TYR A 122 1.52 -12.48 -2.58
N GLY A 123 2.13 -12.25 -3.72
CA GLY A 123 3.29 -13.00 -4.19
C GLY A 123 3.06 -13.79 -5.47
N ASP A 124 4.14 -14.39 -6.00
CA ASP A 124 4.18 -15.20 -7.21
C ASP A 124 5.07 -16.42 -6.98
N VAL A 125 4.51 -17.63 -7.11
CA VAL A 125 5.25 -18.87 -6.90
C VAL A 125 6.39 -19.08 -7.89
N GLN A 126 6.33 -18.48 -9.07
CA GLN A 126 7.42 -18.53 -10.05
C GLN A 126 8.65 -17.75 -9.56
N LYS A 127 8.44 -16.80 -8.64
CA LYS A 127 9.48 -16.01 -7.97
C LYS A 127 9.89 -16.54 -6.60
N ALA A 128 9.23 -17.57 -6.14
CA ALA A 128 9.53 -18.14 -4.84
C ALA A 128 11.02 -18.49 -4.71
N THR A 129 11.65 -17.96 -3.66
CA THR A 129 13.07 -18.17 -3.34
C THR A 129 13.38 -19.56 -2.83
N GLY A 130 12.36 -20.33 -2.48
CA GLY A 130 12.47 -21.68 -1.99
C GLY A 130 11.14 -22.29 -1.61
N THR A 131 11.20 -23.45 -1.00
CA THR A 131 10.06 -24.11 -0.36
C THR A 131 10.29 -24.04 1.15
N SER A 132 9.28 -23.60 1.89
CA SER A 132 9.28 -23.68 3.36
C SER A 132 9.44 -25.14 3.79
N LYS A 133 10.08 -25.37 4.94
CA LYS A 133 10.07 -26.70 5.60
C LYS A 133 8.65 -27.23 5.84
N ASN A 134 7.67 -26.36 5.74
CA ASN A 134 6.25 -26.60 5.97
C ASN A 134 5.48 -26.98 4.69
N GLY A 135 6.14 -26.99 3.51
CA GLY A 135 5.64 -27.54 2.25
C GLY A 135 5.22 -26.50 1.21
N TYR A 136 4.89 -25.27 1.59
CA TYR A 136 4.51 -24.19 0.65
C TYR A 136 5.73 -23.42 0.10
N ARG A 137 5.55 -22.78 -1.03
CA ARG A 137 6.56 -21.91 -1.67
C ARG A 137 6.63 -20.56 -0.96
N ILE A 138 7.85 -20.02 -0.84
CA ILE A 138 8.15 -18.75 -0.12
C ILE A 138 8.20 -17.61 -1.11
N THR A 139 7.19 -16.71 -1.05
CA THR A 139 7.07 -15.49 -1.86
C THR A 139 6.08 -14.51 -1.22
N GLY A 140 6.32 -13.22 -1.28
CA GLY A 140 5.38 -12.20 -0.78
C GLY A 140 4.78 -12.51 0.60
N LEU A 141 3.46 -12.64 0.68
CA LEU A 141 2.74 -12.97 1.92
C LEU A 141 3.27 -14.25 2.60
N THR A 142 3.52 -15.31 1.84
CA THR A 142 3.96 -16.59 2.42
C THR A 142 5.38 -16.52 2.97
N GLU A 143 6.23 -15.63 2.43
CA GLU A 143 7.56 -15.33 2.99
C GLU A 143 7.43 -14.56 4.31
N VAL A 144 6.59 -13.53 4.33
CA VAL A 144 6.32 -12.76 5.56
C VAL A 144 5.76 -13.66 6.66
N GLY A 145 4.74 -14.47 6.35
CA GLY A 145 4.07 -15.34 7.33
C GLY A 145 4.87 -16.58 7.74
N ASP A 146 5.93 -16.95 7.01
CA ASP A 146 6.88 -18.00 7.44
C ASP A 146 7.79 -17.52 8.59
N VAL A 147 7.99 -16.20 8.70
CA VAL A 147 8.90 -15.55 9.68
C VAL A 147 8.12 -14.80 10.78
N ILE A 148 7.13 -14.00 10.41
CA ILE A 148 6.34 -13.20 11.35
C ILE A 148 4.98 -13.88 11.58
N PRO A 149 4.62 -14.24 12.82
CA PRO A 149 3.34 -14.86 13.11
C PRO A 149 2.16 -13.96 12.71
N ILE A 150 1.20 -14.51 11.98
CA ILE A 150 -0.07 -13.86 11.63
C ILE A 150 -1.17 -14.50 12.49
N LYS A 151 -2.00 -13.69 13.18
CA LYS A 151 -3.07 -14.19 14.05
C LYS A 151 -4.41 -14.35 13.35
N MET A 152 -4.74 -13.41 12.46
CA MET A 152 -5.95 -13.46 11.67
C MET A 152 -5.63 -13.04 10.23
N TYR A 153 -6.00 -13.88 9.29
CA TYR A 153 -5.98 -13.59 7.86
C TYR A 153 -7.41 -13.38 7.35
N VAL A 154 -7.60 -12.38 6.52
CA VAL A 154 -8.90 -12.03 5.94
C VAL A 154 -8.75 -11.83 4.45
N ASP A 155 -9.58 -12.47 3.65
CA ASP A 155 -9.69 -12.23 2.22
C ASP A 155 -11.15 -12.08 1.76
N ARG A 156 -11.30 -11.84 0.48
CA ARG A 156 -12.58 -11.52 -0.14
C ARG A 156 -13.54 -12.70 -0.27
N ASP A 157 -13.07 -13.97 -0.23
CA ASP A 157 -13.92 -15.11 -0.65
C ASP A 157 -13.74 -16.42 0.13
N TYR A 158 -13.01 -16.43 1.25
CA TYR A 158 -12.93 -17.57 2.17
C TYR A 158 -14.34 -17.98 2.65
N PRO A 159 -14.64 -19.28 2.87
CA PRO A 159 -13.82 -20.45 2.56
C PRO A 159 -14.08 -21.03 1.17
N ASP A 160 -15.08 -20.52 0.47
CA ASP A 160 -15.65 -21.20 -0.70
C ASP A 160 -14.83 -20.95 -1.98
N TYR A 161 -14.30 -19.72 -2.15
CA TYR A 161 -13.53 -19.28 -3.30
C TYR A 161 -14.22 -19.56 -4.65
N GLN A 162 -15.53 -19.25 -4.68
CA GLN A 162 -16.43 -19.55 -5.81
C GLN A 162 -16.91 -18.32 -6.57
N PHE A 163 -16.54 -17.11 -6.12
CA PHE A 163 -16.99 -15.89 -6.78
C PHE A 163 -15.85 -15.19 -7.54
N PRO A 164 -16.08 -14.79 -8.81
CA PRO A 164 -17.26 -15.05 -9.65
C PRO A 164 -17.23 -16.44 -10.29
N VAL A 165 -16.09 -17.10 -10.25
CA VAL A 165 -15.82 -18.46 -10.75
C VAL A 165 -15.10 -19.25 -9.66
N ASP A 166 -15.01 -20.57 -9.82
CA ASP A 166 -14.19 -21.39 -8.92
C ASP A 166 -12.71 -21.05 -9.11
N LEU A 167 -12.13 -20.37 -8.10
CA LEU A 167 -10.74 -19.92 -8.13
C LEU A 167 -9.73 -21.07 -8.00
N ARG A 168 -10.19 -22.28 -7.59
CA ARG A 168 -9.38 -23.50 -7.56
C ARG A 168 -9.27 -24.18 -8.92
N SER A 169 -9.98 -23.67 -9.93
CA SER A 169 -9.89 -24.12 -11.31
C SER A 169 -9.11 -23.10 -12.15
N LYS A 170 -8.58 -23.54 -13.31
CA LYS A 170 -7.91 -22.62 -14.24
C LYS A 170 -8.91 -21.55 -14.70
N ASN A 171 -8.57 -20.30 -14.48
CA ASN A 171 -9.31 -19.12 -14.94
C ASN A 171 -8.35 -18.00 -15.35
N ASP A 172 -8.85 -16.97 -16.01
CA ASP A 172 -8.02 -15.89 -16.53
C ASP A 172 -7.81 -14.74 -15.51
N GLY A 173 -8.44 -14.82 -14.33
CA GLY A 173 -8.41 -13.76 -13.31
C GLY A 173 -7.37 -13.96 -12.21
N VAL A 174 -6.96 -15.21 -11.96
CA VAL A 174 -6.06 -15.57 -10.84
C VAL A 174 -4.99 -16.53 -11.33
N ASP A 175 -3.73 -16.31 -10.95
CA ASP A 175 -2.66 -17.28 -11.17
C ASP A 175 -2.88 -18.49 -10.29
N LEU A 176 -3.37 -19.59 -10.88
CA LEU A 176 -3.77 -20.79 -10.16
C LEU A 176 -2.66 -21.40 -9.29
N PRO A 177 -1.40 -21.57 -9.78
CA PRO A 177 -0.32 -22.09 -8.95
C PRO A 177 -0.06 -21.25 -7.69
N THR A 178 -0.07 -19.93 -7.83
CA THR A 178 0.13 -19.01 -6.70
C THR A 178 -1.04 -19.06 -5.73
N PHE A 179 -2.27 -19.13 -6.25
CA PHE A 179 -3.45 -19.26 -5.40
C PHE A 179 -3.49 -20.59 -4.61
N LEU A 180 -3.14 -21.71 -5.26
CA LEU A 180 -3.05 -23.00 -4.56
C LEU A 180 -1.98 -22.99 -3.47
N ASN A 181 -0.83 -22.35 -3.73
CA ASN A 181 0.22 -22.15 -2.73
C ASN A 181 -0.27 -21.33 -1.52
N LEU A 182 -1.06 -20.31 -1.75
CA LEU A 182 -1.72 -19.55 -0.66
C LEU A 182 -2.60 -20.48 0.19
N LEU A 183 -3.42 -21.32 -0.43
CA LEU A 183 -4.26 -22.27 0.30
C LEU A 183 -3.47 -23.29 1.10
N GLU A 184 -2.33 -23.77 0.57
CA GLU A 184 -1.41 -24.64 1.31
C GLU A 184 -0.82 -23.92 2.53
N PHE A 185 -0.37 -22.68 2.36
CA PHE A 185 0.11 -21.84 3.45
C PHE A 185 -0.98 -21.64 4.52
N LEU A 186 -2.18 -21.20 4.15
CA LEU A 186 -3.28 -20.97 5.09
C LEU A 186 -3.63 -22.24 5.88
N ASN A 187 -3.79 -23.37 5.19
CA ASN A 187 -4.10 -24.64 5.82
C ASN A 187 -3.00 -25.07 6.83
N TYR A 188 -1.72 -24.87 6.47
CA TYR A 188 -0.63 -25.15 7.39
C TYR A 188 -0.69 -24.25 8.64
N GLN A 189 -0.86 -22.95 8.43
CA GLN A 189 -0.88 -21.94 9.52
C GLN A 189 -2.07 -22.13 10.46
N GLU A 190 -3.26 -22.44 9.93
CA GLU A 190 -4.45 -22.77 10.75
C GLU A 190 -4.17 -24.00 11.62
N LYS A 191 -3.62 -25.05 11.03
CA LYS A 191 -3.46 -26.36 11.67
C LYS A 191 -2.36 -26.37 12.73
N HIS A 192 -1.29 -25.58 12.53
CA HIS A 192 -0.08 -25.69 13.33
C HIS A 192 0.26 -24.43 14.14
N ASN A 193 -0.18 -23.25 13.70
CA ASN A 193 0.21 -21.98 14.30
C ASN A 193 -0.97 -21.16 14.84
N GLY A 194 -2.19 -21.71 14.74
CA GLY A 194 -3.40 -21.09 15.28
C GLY A 194 -3.85 -19.84 14.52
N LEU A 195 -3.49 -19.75 13.22
CA LEU A 195 -4.02 -18.72 12.33
C LEU A 195 -5.55 -18.86 12.29
N LYS A 196 -6.25 -17.75 12.40
CA LYS A 196 -7.69 -17.67 12.13
C LYS A 196 -7.90 -17.11 10.73
N VAL A 197 -8.64 -17.81 9.87
CA VAL A 197 -8.96 -17.36 8.53
C VAL A 197 -10.42 -16.96 8.47
N GLU A 198 -10.71 -15.78 7.95
CA GLU A 198 -12.09 -15.24 7.83
C GLU A 198 -12.32 -14.65 6.45
N LYS A 199 -13.59 -14.67 6.04
CA LYS A 199 -14.07 -13.86 4.92
C LYS A 199 -14.25 -12.41 5.36
N PHE A 200 -13.95 -11.48 4.45
CA PHE A 200 -14.18 -10.07 4.67
C PHE A 200 -15.67 -9.77 4.89
N ASP A 201 -16.02 -9.26 6.07
CA ASP A 201 -17.39 -8.99 6.52
C ASP A 201 -17.79 -7.55 6.18
N ILE A 202 -18.45 -7.36 5.04
CA ILE A 202 -18.82 -6.03 4.52
C ILE A 202 -19.76 -5.32 5.49
N GLY A 203 -19.51 -4.03 5.74
CA GLY A 203 -20.26 -3.20 6.68
C GLY A 203 -19.87 -3.42 8.14
N SER A 204 -18.98 -4.38 8.43
CA SER A 204 -18.46 -4.61 9.78
C SER A 204 -17.55 -3.47 10.25
N ASN A 205 -17.63 -3.14 11.54
CA ASN A 205 -16.63 -2.37 12.27
C ASN A 205 -16.13 -3.13 13.49
N THR A 206 -16.35 -4.42 13.51
CA THR A 206 -15.96 -5.33 14.61
C THR A 206 -15.03 -6.45 14.15
N GLN A 207 -14.71 -6.53 12.86
CA GLN A 207 -13.76 -7.51 12.35
C GLN A 207 -12.31 -7.11 12.65
N PHE A 208 -11.96 -5.84 12.46
CA PHE A 208 -10.65 -5.29 12.77
C PHE A 208 -10.78 -4.32 13.95
N VAL A 209 -10.41 -4.75 15.13
CA VAL A 209 -10.57 -3.99 16.37
C VAL A 209 -9.26 -3.92 17.16
N LEU A 210 -9.18 -2.99 18.07
CA LEU A 210 -8.10 -2.93 19.06
C LEU A 210 -8.08 -4.21 19.90
N LYS A 211 -6.92 -4.88 19.99
CA LYS A 211 -6.76 -6.16 20.70
C LYS A 211 -6.21 -5.99 22.12
N LYS A 212 -5.38 -4.95 22.34
CA LYS A 212 -4.65 -4.78 23.60
C LYS A 212 -5.41 -3.91 24.59
N GLU A 213 -6.01 -2.81 24.09
CA GLU A 213 -6.76 -1.87 24.93
C GLU A 213 -8.02 -1.34 24.25
N PRO A 214 -9.02 -2.18 24.00
CA PRO A 214 -10.17 -1.85 23.16
C PRO A 214 -11.03 -0.69 23.69
N LYS A 215 -10.92 -0.34 24.98
CA LYS A 215 -11.70 0.75 25.60
C LYS A 215 -10.95 2.08 25.70
N SER A 216 -9.64 2.06 25.47
CA SER A 216 -8.78 3.25 25.67
C SER A 216 -8.91 4.27 24.54
N TYR A 217 -9.33 3.84 23.36
CA TYR A 217 -9.40 4.67 22.16
C TYR A 217 -10.77 4.58 21.48
N PRO A 218 -11.85 5.12 22.07
CA PRO A 218 -13.22 4.97 21.57
C PRO A 218 -13.45 5.66 20.23
N GLY A 219 -12.56 6.57 19.82
CA GLY A 219 -12.60 7.23 18.50
C GLY A 219 -11.97 6.44 17.36
N PHE A 220 -11.39 5.25 17.64
CA PHE A 220 -10.79 4.38 16.63
C PHE A 220 -11.82 3.40 16.06
N GLU A 221 -11.85 3.29 14.73
CA GLU A 221 -12.71 2.33 14.01
C GLU A 221 -12.03 1.93 12.70
N VAL A 222 -12.14 0.65 12.32
CA VAL A 222 -11.94 0.17 10.95
C VAL A 222 -13.28 -0.28 10.41
N ARG A 223 -13.72 0.33 9.32
CA ARG A 223 -14.98 0.03 8.65
C ARG A 223 -14.73 -0.69 7.33
N ASN A 224 -15.35 -1.85 7.16
CA ASN A 224 -15.33 -2.63 5.93
C ASN A 224 -16.34 -2.06 4.92
N ILE A 225 -15.89 -1.63 3.76
CA ILE A 225 -16.71 -0.87 2.80
C ILE A 225 -17.21 -1.74 1.66
N LYS A 226 -16.33 -2.49 1.00
CA LYS A 226 -16.63 -3.19 -0.25
C LYS A 226 -15.80 -4.47 -0.35
N SER A 227 -16.37 -5.50 -0.94
CA SER A 227 -15.67 -6.73 -1.34
C SER A 227 -16.45 -7.41 -2.46
N ASN A 228 -15.74 -8.03 -3.41
CA ASN A 228 -16.36 -8.62 -4.59
C ASN A 228 -17.27 -7.60 -5.29
N ASN A 229 -18.50 -7.99 -5.62
CA ASN A 229 -19.50 -7.13 -6.25
C ASN A 229 -20.43 -6.43 -5.24
N ARG A 230 -20.10 -6.41 -3.95
CA ARG A 230 -20.96 -5.85 -2.91
C ARG A 230 -20.36 -4.64 -2.23
N LEU A 231 -21.18 -3.61 -2.08
CA LEU A 231 -20.85 -2.36 -1.42
C LEU A 231 -21.75 -2.19 -0.19
N TRP A 232 -21.18 -1.78 0.95
CA TRP A 232 -21.93 -1.34 2.12
C TRP A 232 -22.78 -0.11 1.77
N THR A 233 -24.02 -0.05 2.32
CA THR A 233 -24.94 1.06 2.03
C THR A 233 -24.79 2.26 2.96
N GLY A 234 -23.89 2.19 3.94
CA GLY A 234 -23.79 3.20 5.02
C GLY A 234 -24.67 2.87 6.23
N GLU A 235 -25.48 1.82 6.20
CA GLU A 235 -26.44 1.49 7.26
C GLU A 235 -26.30 0.03 7.74
N GLY A 236 -26.03 -0.16 9.04
CA GLY A 236 -25.88 -1.48 9.65
C GLY A 236 -24.90 -2.37 8.89
N LYS A 237 -25.35 -3.56 8.48
CA LYS A 237 -24.63 -4.48 7.58
C LYS A 237 -25.30 -4.61 6.21
N LYS A 238 -26.17 -3.69 5.84
CA LYS A 238 -26.84 -3.71 4.54
C LYS A 238 -25.82 -3.49 3.41
N THR A 239 -25.99 -4.24 2.33
CA THR A 239 -25.15 -4.12 1.13
C THR A 239 -26.01 -3.95 -0.12
N THR A 240 -25.46 -3.28 -1.13
CA THR A 240 -25.98 -3.24 -2.49
C THR A 240 -25.08 -4.01 -3.43
N ILE A 241 -25.60 -4.44 -4.57
CA ILE A 241 -24.84 -5.10 -5.63
C ILE A 241 -24.38 -4.03 -6.62
N LEU A 242 -23.09 -4.01 -6.95
CA LEU A 242 -22.51 -3.11 -7.94
C LEU A 242 -22.66 -3.64 -9.36
N PHE A 243 -22.54 -4.96 -9.52
CA PHE A 243 -22.68 -5.68 -10.78
C PHE A 243 -23.04 -7.15 -10.49
N THR A 244 -23.73 -7.76 -11.42
CA THR A 244 -24.05 -9.19 -11.35
C THR A 244 -22.92 -10.05 -11.87
N LYS A 245 -22.95 -11.36 -11.60
CA LYS A 245 -21.99 -12.30 -12.18
C LYS A 245 -22.12 -12.36 -13.71
N GLU A 246 -23.34 -12.28 -14.22
CA GLU A 246 -23.66 -12.30 -15.63
C GLU A 246 -23.06 -11.09 -16.36
N GLU A 247 -23.18 -9.89 -15.78
CA GLU A 247 -22.57 -8.66 -16.30
C GLU A 247 -21.03 -8.76 -16.32
N LEU A 248 -20.44 -9.25 -15.22
CA LEU A 248 -19.00 -9.44 -15.11
C LEU A 248 -18.46 -10.41 -16.17
N MET A 249 -19.15 -11.52 -16.40
CA MET A 249 -18.74 -12.56 -17.34
C MET A 249 -19.19 -12.29 -18.77
N ALA A 250 -19.91 -11.20 -19.04
CA ALA A 250 -20.26 -10.78 -20.39
C ALA A 250 -19.01 -10.38 -21.17
N LYS A 251 -19.07 -10.44 -22.53
CA LYS A 251 -17.93 -10.15 -23.41
C LYS A 251 -17.30 -8.78 -23.15
N ASN A 252 -18.12 -7.77 -22.82
CA ASN A 252 -17.67 -6.42 -22.47
C ASN A 252 -17.43 -6.21 -20.98
N GLY A 253 -17.69 -7.24 -20.15
CA GLY A 253 -17.41 -7.20 -18.71
C GLY A 253 -15.92 -7.19 -18.41
N LYS A 254 -15.15 -7.94 -19.17
CA LYS A 254 -13.67 -8.05 -19.03
C LYS A 254 -13.27 -8.34 -17.59
N TYR A 255 -13.70 -9.49 -17.08
CA TYR A 255 -13.37 -9.90 -15.71
C TYR A 255 -11.90 -9.68 -15.41
N SER A 256 -11.65 -8.98 -14.33
CA SER A 256 -10.34 -8.85 -13.69
C SER A 256 -10.51 -8.98 -12.17
N GLU A 257 -9.51 -9.52 -11.53
CA GLU A 257 -9.46 -9.67 -10.08
C GLU A 257 -9.49 -8.30 -9.35
N ASN A 258 -9.03 -7.23 -10.02
CA ASN A 258 -9.03 -5.86 -9.48
C ASN A 258 -10.41 -5.41 -8.97
N GLN A 259 -11.48 -5.67 -9.73
CA GLN A 259 -12.83 -5.28 -9.33
C GLN A 259 -13.35 -6.06 -8.11
N MET A 260 -12.66 -7.15 -7.75
CA MET A 260 -13.01 -7.94 -6.56
C MET A 260 -12.39 -7.38 -5.29
N SER A 261 -11.47 -6.42 -5.37
CA SER A 261 -10.72 -5.84 -4.24
C SER A 261 -11.61 -5.47 -3.07
N THR A 262 -11.10 -5.72 -1.86
CA THR A 262 -11.71 -5.21 -0.63
C THR A 262 -11.38 -3.73 -0.44
N ALA A 263 -12.23 -3.00 0.27
CA ALA A 263 -11.98 -1.62 0.64
C ALA A 263 -12.32 -1.37 2.11
N ILE A 264 -11.48 -0.62 2.81
CA ILE A 264 -11.68 -0.23 4.20
C ILE A 264 -11.53 1.28 4.41
N VAL A 265 -12.14 1.77 5.48
CA VAL A 265 -11.88 3.10 6.03
C VAL A 265 -11.40 2.94 7.47
N VAL A 266 -10.25 3.53 7.78
CA VAL A 266 -9.74 3.64 9.15
C VAL A 266 -10.05 5.04 9.66
N LYS A 267 -10.65 5.13 10.83
CA LYS A 267 -10.97 6.38 11.51
C LYS A 267 -10.28 6.44 12.87
N TYR A 268 -9.68 7.59 13.18
CA TYR A 268 -9.16 7.88 14.51
C TYR A 268 -9.42 9.35 14.85
N GLY A 269 -10.38 9.59 15.73
CA GLY A 269 -10.86 10.94 16.00
C GLY A 269 -11.43 11.62 14.75
N ALA A 270 -10.88 12.76 14.38
CA ALA A 270 -11.24 13.50 13.16
C ALA A 270 -10.54 12.97 11.90
N PHE A 271 -9.44 12.23 12.05
CA PHE A 271 -8.69 11.67 10.94
C PHE A 271 -9.43 10.48 10.31
N LYS A 272 -9.43 10.43 8.97
CA LYS A 272 -9.96 9.31 8.19
C LYS A 272 -8.98 8.94 7.08
N TYR A 273 -8.74 7.65 6.91
CA TYR A 273 -7.91 7.09 5.85
C TYR A 273 -8.68 6.03 5.08
N TYR A 274 -8.56 6.04 3.75
CA TYR A 274 -9.13 5.04 2.85
C TYR A 274 -8.03 4.19 2.21
N ALA A 275 -8.28 2.88 2.12
CA ALA A 275 -7.50 1.93 1.32
C ALA A 275 -8.46 0.95 0.63
N GLY A 276 -8.29 0.73 -0.66
CA GLY A 276 -9.24 -0.02 -1.48
C GLY A 276 -8.63 -1.02 -2.47
N GLY A 277 -7.37 -1.38 -2.34
CA GLY A 277 -6.71 -2.28 -3.32
C GLY A 277 -6.77 -1.68 -4.73
N ASP A 278 -7.15 -2.50 -5.70
CA ASP A 278 -7.11 -2.12 -7.11
C ASP A 278 -8.49 -1.84 -7.73
N ASN A 279 -9.43 -1.32 -6.91
CA ASN A 279 -10.72 -0.93 -7.42
C ASN A 279 -10.61 0.07 -8.58
N SER A 280 -11.29 -0.22 -9.68
CA SER A 280 -11.33 0.63 -10.87
C SER A 280 -12.32 1.80 -10.71
N GLY A 281 -12.10 2.86 -11.47
CA GLY A 281 -12.91 4.07 -11.40
C GLY A 281 -13.19 4.74 -12.75
N LEU A 282 -12.68 4.19 -13.85
CA LEU A 282 -12.89 4.75 -15.18
C LEU A 282 -13.35 3.70 -16.17
N VAL A 283 -14.36 4.06 -16.92
CA VAL A 283 -14.91 3.28 -18.01
C VAL A 283 -14.25 3.76 -19.30
N ASP A 284 -13.51 2.90 -19.96
CA ASP A 284 -13.07 3.14 -21.34
C ASP A 284 -14.10 2.60 -22.35
N GLN A 285 -13.83 2.74 -23.65
CA GLN A 285 -14.77 2.38 -24.71
C GLN A 285 -15.13 0.88 -24.75
N ASP A 286 -14.31 0.04 -24.10
CA ASP A 286 -14.44 -1.41 -24.14
C ASP A 286 -15.03 -2.00 -22.85
N HIS A 287 -15.20 -1.21 -21.78
CA HIS A 287 -15.74 -1.67 -20.50
C HIS A 287 -17.21 -1.29 -20.31
N ALA A 288 -17.92 -2.08 -19.52
CA ALA A 288 -19.28 -1.78 -19.09
C ALA A 288 -19.28 -0.68 -18.01
N GLU A 289 -20.40 0.04 -17.85
CA GLU A 289 -20.52 1.16 -16.89
C GLU A 289 -20.20 0.76 -15.44
N TRP A 290 -20.52 -0.46 -15.04
CA TRP A 290 -20.23 -0.96 -13.70
C TRP A 290 -18.73 -1.09 -13.36
N TYR A 291 -17.85 -0.98 -14.35
CA TYR A 291 -16.39 -0.95 -14.14
C TYR A 291 -15.98 0.25 -13.28
N ASP A 292 -16.76 1.31 -13.25
CA ASP A 292 -16.60 2.41 -12.30
C ASP A 292 -17.10 2.01 -10.91
N ILE A 293 -16.22 1.44 -10.12
CA ILE A 293 -16.44 1.08 -8.71
C ILE A 293 -16.30 2.30 -7.79
N GLU A 294 -15.45 3.25 -8.14
CA GLU A 294 -15.13 4.41 -7.31
C GLU A 294 -16.31 5.34 -7.12
N THR A 295 -17.05 5.64 -8.19
CA THR A 295 -18.16 6.60 -8.14
C THR A 295 -19.27 6.18 -7.17
N PRO A 296 -19.82 4.94 -7.18
CA PRO A 296 -20.82 4.53 -6.20
C PRO A 296 -20.25 4.37 -4.79
N MET A 297 -18.96 4.12 -4.63
CA MET A 297 -18.31 3.95 -3.34
C MET A 297 -18.00 5.30 -2.66
N ALA A 298 -17.68 6.32 -3.42
CA ALA A 298 -17.27 7.63 -2.92
C ALA A 298 -18.24 8.26 -1.88
N PRO A 299 -19.56 8.34 -2.10
CA PRO A 299 -20.49 8.92 -1.13
C PRO A 299 -20.60 8.11 0.17
N ILE A 300 -20.36 6.80 0.13
CA ILE A 300 -20.35 5.92 1.32
C ILE A 300 -19.10 6.17 2.16
N ILE A 301 -17.97 6.42 1.53
CA ILE A 301 -16.73 6.77 2.21
C ILE A 301 -16.82 8.20 2.78
N GLY A 302 -17.30 9.17 1.96
CA GLY A 302 -17.29 10.58 2.29
C GLY A 302 -15.89 11.18 2.38
N LYS A 303 -15.75 12.37 2.96
CA LYS A 303 -14.46 13.07 3.09
C LYS A 303 -13.46 12.26 3.92
N VAL A 304 -12.19 12.29 3.49
CA VAL A 304 -11.07 11.65 4.18
C VAL A 304 -9.88 12.63 4.32
N SER A 305 -9.03 12.39 5.32
CA SER A 305 -7.78 13.13 5.51
C SER A 305 -6.69 12.62 4.56
N ALA A 306 -6.64 11.30 4.38
CA ALA A 306 -5.65 10.63 3.57
C ALA A 306 -6.24 9.45 2.77
N VAL A 307 -5.60 9.14 1.64
CA VAL A 307 -5.99 8.03 0.76
C VAL A 307 -4.77 7.27 0.26
N SER A 308 -4.85 5.93 0.28
CA SER A 308 -4.06 5.09 -0.62
C SER A 308 -4.83 4.98 -1.93
N LEU A 309 -4.21 5.41 -3.04
CA LEU A 309 -4.86 5.40 -4.35
C LEU A 309 -5.11 3.98 -4.81
N ASN A 310 -6.27 3.77 -5.40
CA ASN A 310 -6.62 2.50 -6.03
C ASN A 310 -5.68 2.20 -7.21
N HIS A 311 -5.44 0.91 -7.45
CA HIS A 311 -4.72 0.36 -8.58
C HIS A 311 -3.40 1.12 -8.86
N HIS A 312 -2.59 1.32 -7.80
CA HIS A 312 -1.28 2.00 -7.84
C HIS A 312 -1.30 3.38 -8.50
N SER A 313 -2.46 4.02 -8.59
CA SER A 313 -2.73 5.20 -9.42
C SER A 313 -2.67 4.96 -10.94
N ASN A 314 -2.95 3.74 -11.41
CA ASN A 314 -3.04 3.44 -12.83
C ASN A 314 -4.20 4.21 -13.49
N ARG A 315 -4.18 4.29 -14.82
CA ARG A 315 -5.09 5.12 -15.63
C ARG A 315 -6.59 4.84 -15.44
N ASP A 316 -6.94 3.61 -15.09
CA ASP A 316 -8.32 3.13 -14.92
C ASP A 316 -8.91 3.40 -13.53
N ALA A 317 -8.16 4.08 -12.66
CA ALA A 317 -8.58 4.42 -11.29
C ALA A 317 -8.46 5.92 -10.98
N THR A 318 -8.80 6.31 -9.77
CA THR A 318 -8.69 7.70 -9.28
C THR A 318 -9.51 8.67 -10.12
N ASN A 319 -10.79 8.38 -10.29
CA ASN A 319 -11.67 9.21 -11.10
C ASN A 319 -11.97 10.58 -10.44
N ARG A 320 -12.56 11.48 -11.23
CA ARG A 320 -12.87 12.84 -10.78
C ARG A 320 -13.84 12.85 -9.60
N ASN A 321 -14.93 12.08 -9.68
CA ASN A 321 -15.97 12.04 -8.65
C ASN A 321 -15.39 11.54 -7.31
N PHE A 322 -14.58 10.47 -7.36
CA PHE A 322 -13.89 9.95 -6.19
C PHE A 322 -13.04 11.03 -5.50
N LEU A 323 -12.22 11.76 -6.26
CA LEU A 323 -11.39 12.83 -5.72
C LEU A 323 -12.20 14.02 -5.19
N GLU A 324 -13.31 14.39 -5.84
CA GLU A 324 -14.17 15.49 -5.39
C GLU A 324 -14.89 15.17 -4.09
N VAL A 325 -15.40 13.94 -3.95
CA VAL A 325 -16.18 13.53 -2.77
C VAL A 325 -15.28 13.24 -1.58
N LEU A 326 -14.19 12.50 -1.80
CA LEU A 326 -13.25 12.17 -0.72
C LEU A 326 -12.41 13.39 -0.29
N ASP A 327 -12.11 14.28 -1.20
CA ASP A 327 -11.38 15.53 -0.99
C ASP A 327 -10.14 15.39 -0.07
N PRO A 328 -9.24 14.41 -0.32
CA PRO A 328 -8.14 14.11 0.59
C PRO A 328 -7.08 15.21 0.56
N LYS A 329 -6.49 15.50 1.73
CA LYS A 329 -5.29 16.35 1.82
C LYS A 329 -4.02 15.57 1.47
N VAL A 330 -3.90 14.34 1.97
CA VAL A 330 -2.76 13.46 1.72
C VAL A 330 -3.16 12.35 0.76
N VAL A 331 -2.35 12.17 -0.27
CA VAL A 331 -2.54 11.15 -1.29
C VAL A 331 -1.27 10.32 -1.40
N VAL A 332 -1.37 9.01 -1.18
CA VAL A 332 -0.26 8.07 -1.34
C VAL A 332 -0.55 7.14 -2.51
N ALA A 333 0.37 7.11 -3.46
CA ALA A 333 0.38 6.11 -4.53
C ALA A 333 1.44 5.06 -4.21
N GLN A 334 1.03 3.81 -4.00
CA GLN A 334 1.94 2.67 -3.86
C GLN A 334 2.34 2.20 -5.26
N SER A 335 3.13 3.01 -5.94
CA SER A 335 3.55 2.84 -7.33
C SER A 335 4.82 2.01 -7.44
N TRP A 336 4.90 1.19 -8.47
CA TRP A 336 6.02 0.28 -8.71
C TRP A 336 6.32 0.06 -10.22
N SER A 337 5.57 0.68 -11.12
CA SER A 337 5.75 0.58 -12.58
C SER A 337 5.88 1.94 -13.24
N THR A 338 6.48 1.98 -14.42
CA THR A 338 6.66 3.19 -15.24
C THR A 338 5.36 3.80 -15.75
N ASP A 339 4.23 3.09 -15.71
CA ASP A 339 2.89 3.62 -16.03
C ASP A 339 2.12 4.08 -14.78
N HIS A 340 2.75 4.10 -13.63
CA HIS A 340 2.22 4.64 -12.37
C HIS A 340 2.84 6.01 -12.01
N PRO A 341 2.03 7.10 -11.97
CA PRO A 341 0.60 7.16 -12.25
C PRO A 341 0.31 7.21 -13.75
N GLY A 342 -0.91 6.89 -14.15
CA GLY A 342 -1.40 7.30 -15.46
C GLY A 342 -1.34 8.83 -15.62
N ALA A 343 -1.02 9.31 -16.82
CA ALA A 343 -0.87 10.76 -17.06
C ALA A 343 -2.14 11.55 -16.69
N GLU A 344 -3.30 10.98 -16.96
CA GLU A 344 -4.61 11.54 -16.64
C GLU A 344 -4.86 11.57 -15.12
N VAL A 345 -4.35 10.58 -14.39
CA VAL A 345 -4.42 10.56 -12.93
C VAL A 345 -3.58 11.70 -12.37
N GLY A 346 -2.36 11.89 -12.87
CA GLY A 346 -1.50 13.01 -12.49
C GLY A 346 -2.18 14.37 -12.68
N GLN A 347 -2.89 14.56 -13.81
CA GLN A 347 -3.66 15.78 -14.08
C GLN A 347 -4.80 15.95 -13.07
N ARG A 348 -5.57 14.91 -12.78
CA ARG A 348 -6.67 14.97 -11.81
C ARG A 348 -6.17 15.28 -10.40
N LEU A 349 -5.07 14.62 -9.97
CA LEU A 349 -4.49 14.81 -8.63
C LEU A 349 -4.07 16.27 -8.36
N LEU A 350 -3.51 16.96 -9.35
CA LEU A 350 -3.03 18.34 -9.19
C LEU A 350 -4.04 19.40 -9.66
N SER A 351 -5.20 18.98 -10.17
CA SER A 351 -6.23 19.91 -10.60
C SER A 351 -6.79 20.73 -9.43
N LYS A 352 -6.78 22.06 -9.57
CA LYS A 352 -7.40 23.00 -8.64
C LYS A 352 -8.93 23.05 -8.76
N ASN A 353 -9.48 22.40 -9.79
CA ASN A 353 -10.92 22.36 -10.06
C ASN A 353 -11.57 21.06 -9.59
N ILE A 354 -10.83 20.24 -8.84
CA ILE A 354 -11.29 18.97 -8.27
C ILE A 354 -11.07 19.03 -6.77
N GLY A 355 -12.16 19.00 -5.98
CA GLY A 355 -12.10 19.14 -4.52
C GLY A 355 -11.91 20.58 -4.05
N THR A 356 -11.74 20.78 -2.75
CA THR A 356 -11.72 22.09 -2.09
C THR A 356 -10.34 22.54 -1.65
N GLN A 357 -9.33 21.66 -1.68
CA GLN A 357 -7.98 21.91 -1.19
C GLN A 357 -6.89 21.33 -2.09
N PRO A 358 -5.68 21.91 -2.10
CA PRO A 358 -4.54 21.31 -2.74
C PRO A 358 -4.17 19.98 -2.05
N ARG A 359 -3.75 18.99 -2.84
CA ARG A 359 -3.33 17.68 -2.35
C ARG A 359 -1.82 17.63 -2.23
N ASP A 360 -1.35 17.03 -1.14
CA ASP A 360 0.04 16.63 -0.98
C ASP A 360 0.18 15.19 -1.51
N VAL A 361 0.86 15.03 -2.65
CA VAL A 361 0.97 13.76 -3.36
C VAL A 361 2.33 13.12 -3.08
N PHE A 362 2.29 11.89 -2.57
CA PHE A 362 3.46 11.09 -2.25
C PHE A 362 3.43 9.81 -3.09
N MET A 363 4.55 9.48 -3.72
CA MET A 363 4.70 8.23 -4.47
C MET A 363 5.78 7.38 -3.82
N THR A 364 5.51 6.08 -3.65
CA THR A 364 6.53 5.15 -3.15
C THR A 364 7.66 4.99 -4.16
N TYR A 365 7.33 5.08 -5.46
CA TYR A 365 8.28 5.11 -6.56
C TYR A 365 7.74 5.94 -7.72
N TYR A 366 8.56 6.77 -8.32
CA TYR A 366 8.26 7.56 -9.52
C TYR A 366 9.43 7.46 -10.48
N ASP A 367 9.22 6.80 -11.58
CA ASP A 367 10.24 6.52 -12.58
C ASP A 367 10.58 7.74 -13.44
N ASP A 368 11.81 7.81 -13.95
CA ASP A 368 12.23 8.90 -14.84
C ASP A 368 11.49 8.85 -16.17
N GLU A 369 11.20 7.67 -16.71
CA GLU A 369 10.38 7.48 -17.93
C GLU A 369 8.94 7.98 -17.73
N THR A 370 8.36 7.74 -16.56
CA THR A 370 7.07 8.34 -16.18
C THR A 370 7.18 9.86 -16.19
N GLY A 371 8.30 10.39 -15.69
CA GLY A 371 8.60 11.83 -15.71
C GLY A 371 8.67 12.40 -17.12
N VAL A 372 9.21 11.66 -18.07
CA VAL A 372 9.25 12.05 -19.50
C VAL A 372 7.83 12.00 -20.09
N ALA A 373 7.07 10.95 -19.82
CA ALA A 373 5.72 10.76 -20.37
C ALA A 373 4.71 11.80 -19.87
N ILE A 374 4.70 12.09 -18.56
CA ILE A 374 3.78 13.05 -17.94
C ILE A 374 4.28 14.49 -18.09
N GLY A 375 5.58 14.68 -17.96
CA GLY A 375 6.23 15.99 -17.98
C GLY A 375 6.66 16.49 -16.58
N PRO A 376 7.63 17.43 -16.55
CA PRO A 376 8.30 17.86 -15.31
C PRO A 376 7.38 18.61 -14.32
N TRP A 377 6.23 19.09 -14.78
CA TRP A 377 5.26 19.80 -13.94
C TRP A 377 4.72 18.92 -12.82
N PHE A 378 4.46 17.63 -13.10
CA PHE A 378 3.97 16.69 -12.11
C PHE A 378 5.07 16.33 -11.11
N ALA A 379 6.24 15.94 -11.60
CA ALA A 379 7.39 15.57 -10.76
C ALA A 379 7.81 16.67 -9.76
N ARG A 380 7.67 17.95 -10.14
CA ARG A 380 7.97 19.10 -9.25
C ARG A 380 6.91 19.30 -8.16
N SER A 381 5.72 18.80 -8.36
CA SER A 381 4.59 18.95 -7.43
C SER A 381 4.49 17.81 -6.42
N LEU A 382 5.25 16.72 -6.61
CA LEU A 382 5.28 15.60 -5.69
C LEU A 382 6.02 15.97 -4.39
N LYS A 383 5.47 15.56 -3.26
CA LYS A 383 6.11 15.64 -1.94
C LYS A 383 7.17 14.55 -1.75
N ALA A 384 6.95 13.39 -2.36
CA ALA A 384 7.93 12.31 -2.45
C ALA A 384 7.86 11.63 -3.82
N LYS A 385 9.01 11.21 -4.34
CA LYS A 385 9.18 10.45 -5.57
C LYS A 385 9.65 9.02 -5.32
N GLN A 386 10.14 8.75 -4.12
CA GLN A 386 10.64 7.45 -3.69
C GLN A 386 10.72 7.43 -2.17
N GLY A 387 10.43 6.29 -1.57
CA GLY A 387 10.58 6.07 -0.14
C GLY A 387 9.45 5.22 0.44
N HIS A 388 9.59 4.85 1.70
CA HIS A 388 8.44 4.42 2.48
C HIS A 388 7.70 5.67 2.95
N ILE A 389 6.38 5.68 2.83
CA ILE A 389 5.57 6.83 3.22
C ILE A 389 4.82 6.47 4.50
N VAL A 390 5.03 7.24 5.54
CA VAL A 390 4.42 7.01 6.85
C VAL A 390 3.52 8.18 7.22
N ILE A 391 2.25 7.88 7.51
CA ILE A 391 1.31 8.85 8.07
C ILE A 391 1.19 8.51 9.56
N ARG A 392 1.62 9.42 10.43
CA ARG A 392 1.44 9.31 11.89
C ARG A 392 0.33 10.23 12.35
N VAL A 393 -0.67 9.67 12.99
CA VAL A 393 -1.81 10.39 13.55
C VAL A 393 -1.71 10.41 15.06
N TYR A 394 -1.82 11.59 15.64
CA TYR A 394 -1.74 11.84 17.07
C TYR A 394 -3.12 11.71 17.75
N PRO A 395 -3.16 11.57 19.10
CA PRO A 395 -4.42 11.41 19.84
C PRO A 395 -5.41 12.57 19.67
N ASP A 396 -4.93 13.78 19.36
CA ASP A 396 -5.74 14.97 19.08
C ASP A 396 -6.33 15.01 17.67
N GLY A 397 -5.92 14.07 16.78
CA GLY A 397 -6.35 13.99 15.39
C GLY A 397 -5.46 14.75 14.41
N GLU A 398 -4.45 15.47 14.90
CA GLU A 398 -3.40 16.02 14.04
C GLU A 398 -2.54 14.88 13.47
N TYR A 399 -1.86 15.13 12.34
CA TYR A 399 -1.04 14.11 11.71
C TYR A 399 0.15 14.71 10.97
N GLU A 400 1.18 13.92 10.84
CA GLU A 400 2.40 14.21 10.08
C GLU A 400 2.66 13.13 9.04
N VAL A 401 3.34 13.50 7.95
CA VAL A 401 3.77 12.55 6.92
C VAL A 401 5.29 12.55 6.85
N TYR A 402 5.85 11.36 7.02
CA TYR A 402 7.29 11.10 6.93
C TYR A 402 7.60 10.33 5.65
N VAL A 403 8.75 10.63 5.06
CA VAL A 403 9.30 9.91 3.91
C VAL A 403 10.61 9.29 4.35
N LEU A 404 10.67 7.96 4.40
CA LEU A 404 11.85 7.23 4.80
C LEU A 404 12.60 6.71 3.57
N ASP A 405 13.93 6.78 3.58
CA ASP A 405 14.75 6.31 2.45
C ASP A 405 14.63 4.78 2.30
N ALA A 406 13.90 4.33 1.29
CA ALA A 406 13.70 2.90 1.03
C ALA A 406 14.98 2.13 0.66
N ARG A 407 16.09 2.83 0.35
CA ARG A 407 17.42 2.22 0.11
C ARG A 407 18.18 1.93 1.40
N LYS A 408 17.60 2.26 2.54
CA LYS A 408 18.16 2.09 3.88
C LYS A 408 17.33 1.13 4.70
N THR A 409 17.99 0.42 5.59
CA THR A 409 17.33 -0.52 6.49
C THR A 409 17.07 0.05 7.88
N ASP A 410 17.69 1.17 8.23
CA ASP A 410 17.69 1.78 9.55
C ASP A 410 16.60 2.86 9.78
N LEU A 411 15.57 2.87 8.94
CA LEU A 411 14.39 3.74 9.04
C LEU A 411 14.75 5.23 9.20
N VAL A 412 15.59 5.75 8.33
CA VAL A 412 15.96 7.18 8.33
C VAL A 412 15.04 8.00 7.42
N ILE A 413 14.77 9.25 7.85
CA ILE A 413 13.91 10.22 7.14
C ILE A 413 14.63 10.81 5.94
#